data_1763629482005cb8e5af2dcda171e1fc
#
_entry.id   1763629482005cb8e5af2dcda171e1fc
#
_cell.length_a   1.000
_cell.length_b   1.000
_cell.length_c   1.000
_cell.angle_alpha   90.00
_cell.angle_beta   90.00
_cell.angle_gamma   90.00
#
_symmetry.space_group_name_H-M   'P 1'
#
loop_
_entity.id
_entity.type
_entity.pdbx_description
1 polymer ?
#
loop_
_entity_poly.entity_id
_entity_poly.type
_entity_poly.pdbx_seq_one_letter_code
_entity_poly.pdbx_strand_id
1 'polypeptide(L)'
;MKQREQYQRGGLRKEARKKSAVWVLQWRERDGQDMVRRKQIIGTVADLPTKAVALKACEFLRSTINRGTSVPRTVEELVAHYTRNELPRKSPYAQEVYAGYLIIWIVPKWGNYSLSDVRTVQVEAWLGTLKELSNGTRAKLRNIMSAIFAHAMRWEFFDRNPITLVRQSAKRQREPEVLTVEELKALFEELEGIYRTMVFVGGVVGLRVSEVIGLRWSDCDFESGEIRLRRGIVRQHETEMKTEASRKPVPMEQGLAEVLTAWRAECAYNQPGDYVFASIKMNGKQPIWPNSAMEDHIRPAAERAGITKRIGWHTLRHYASSRTMLHQVDFPGYYNGSGTTSEA
;
A
#
# COMPACT_ATOMS: atom_id res chain seq x y z
N MET A 1 2.21 -22.91 39.88
CA MET A 1 3.26 -21.94 40.31
C MET A 1 4.07 -21.53 39.11
N LYS A 2 3.98 -20.24 38.66
CA LYS A 2 4.87 -19.69 37.63
C LYS A 2 6.25 -19.51 38.25
N GLN A 3 7.22 -20.35 37.89
CA GLN A 3 8.61 -20.11 38.24
C GLN A 3 9.04 -18.75 37.66
N ARG A 4 9.47 -17.81 38.52
CA ARG A 4 10.10 -16.56 38.09
C ARG A 4 11.37 -16.91 37.31
N GLU A 5 11.41 -16.55 36.04
CA GLU A 5 12.63 -16.64 35.24
C GLU A 5 13.69 -15.74 35.91
N GLN A 6 14.78 -16.36 36.34
CA GLN A 6 15.89 -15.61 36.97
C GLN A 6 16.62 -14.81 35.89
N TYR A 7 16.88 -13.54 36.20
CA TYR A 7 17.68 -12.66 35.34
C TYR A 7 19.07 -13.27 35.08
N GLN A 8 19.40 -13.51 33.80
CA GLN A 8 20.67 -14.09 33.38
C GLN A 8 21.63 -12.99 32.92
N ARG A 9 22.74 -12.81 33.63
CA ARG A 9 23.78 -11.87 33.22
C ARG A 9 24.64 -12.40 32.05
N GLY A 10 24.57 -13.70 31.76
CA GLY A 10 25.47 -14.38 30.85
C GLY A 10 26.92 -14.42 31.35
N GLY A 11 27.69 -15.39 30.93
CA GLY A 11 29.12 -15.50 31.25
C GLY A 11 29.98 -15.01 30.07
N LEU A 12 30.71 -13.87 30.24
CA LEU A 12 31.67 -13.40 29.25
C LEU A 12 33.06 -13.97 29.56
N ARG A 13 33.66 -14.69 28.60
CA ARG A 13 35.01 -15.27 28.74
C ARG A 13 35.85 -15.11 27.47
N LYS A 14 37.17 -15.14 27.63
CA LYS A 14 38.10 -15.23 26.50
C LYS A 14 38.22 -16.68 26.05
N GLU A 15 38.17 -16.89 24.74
CA GLU A 15 38.49 -18.16 24.11
C GLU A 15 39.66 -17.95 23.13
N ALA A 16 40.73 -18.75 23.28
CA ALA A 16 41.82 -18.76 22.32
C ALA A 16 41.37 -19.49 21.05
N ARG A 17 41.66 -18.92 19.89
CA ARG A 17 41.45 -19.54 18.58
C ARG A 17 42.69 -19.45 17.74
N LYS A 18 42.79 -20.26 16.64
CA LYS A 18 43.97 -20.39 15.80
C LYS A 18 44.56 -19.04 15.30
N LYS A 19 43.76 -18.02 15.10
CA LYS A 19 44.18 -16.71 14.56
C LYS A 19 44.22 -15.58 15.59
N SER A 20 43.38 -15.60 16.61
CA SER A 20 43.31 -14.55 17.64
C SER A 20 42.43 -15.01 18.81
N ALA A 21 42.66 -14.45 20.00
CA ALA A 21 41.74 -14.64 21.12
C ALA A 21 40.45 -13.82 20.91
N VAL A 22 39.28 -14.39 21.26
CA VAL A 22 37.96 -13.76 21.10
C VAL A 22 37.22 -13.73 22.41
N TRP A 23 36.35 -12.75 22.55
CA TRP A 23 35.38 -12.70 23.63
C TRP A 23 34.12 -13.48 23.24
N VAL A 24 33.67 -14.39 24.10
CA VAL A 24 32.49 -15.22 23.91
C VAL A 24 31.54 -15.01 25.09
N LEU A 25 30.31 -14.58 24.79
CA LEU A 25 29.21 -14.56 25.75
C LEU A 25 28.49 -15.91 25.71
N GLN A 26 28.22 -16.47 26.92
CA GLN A 26 27.46 -17.71 27.07
C GLN A 26 26.26 -17.47 27.97
N TRP A 27 25.11 -18.07 27.61
CA TRP A 27 23.88 -18.04 28.40
C TRP A 27 23.10 -19.34 28.24
N ARG A 28 22.06 -19.49 29.04
CA ARG A 28 21.09 -20.59 28.87
C ARG A 28 19.80 -20.01 28.30
N GLU A 29 19.19 -20.70 27.37
CA GLU A 29 17.96 -20.30 26.73
C GLU A 29 17.00 -21.47 26.71
N ARG A 30 15.71 -21.20 26.90
CA ARG A 30 14.67 -22.21 26.81
C ARG A 30 14.35 -22.43 25.31
N ASP A 31 14.45 -23.67 24.87
CA ASP A 31 14.10 -24.12 23.52
C ASP A 31 13.03 -25.21 23.67
N GLY A 32 11.75 -24.82 23.53
CA GLY A 32 10.63 -25.69 23.90
C GLY A 32 10.59 -25.99 25.41
N GLN A 33 10.76 -27.26 25.80
CA GLN A 33 10.82 -27.69 27.21
C GLN A 33 12.25 -27.75 27.77
N ASP A 34 13.27 -27.66 26.90
CA ASP A 34 14.67 -27.85 27.28
C ASP A 34 15.41 -26.54 27.52
N MET A 35 16.43 -26.59 28.42
CA MET A 35 17.37 -25.49 28.69
C MET A 35 18.67 -25.71 27.90
N VAL A 36 18.82 -25.03 26.78
CA VAL A 36 19.98 -25.15 25.90
C VAL A 36 21.05 -24.11 26.24
N ARG A 37 22.32 -24.49 26.23
CA ARG A 37 23.43 -23.56 26.39
C ARG A 37 23.74 -22.91 25.03
N ARG A 38 23.65 -21.59 24.97
CA ARG A 38 24.01 -20.77 23.79
C ARG A 38 25.33 -20.04 24.01
N LYS A 39 26.04 -19.79 22.93
CA LYS A 39 27.26 -18.96 22.94
C LYS A 39 27.34 -18.10 21.68
N GLN A 40 27.83 -16.88 21.84
CA GLN A 40 28.05 -15.95 20.72
C GLN A 40 29.39 -15.25 20.87
N ILE A 41 30.14 -15.13 19.76
CA ILE A 41 31.36 -14.34 19.71
C ILE A 41 30.96 -12.87 19.65
N ILE A 42 31.55 -12.06 20.52
CA ILE A 42 31.29 -10.62 20.62
C ILE A 42 32.28 -9.82 19.78
N GLY A 43 33.54 -10.23 19.76
CA GLY A 43 34.62 -9.60 18.99
C GLY A 43 35.97 -10.17 19.36
N THR A 44 37.03 -9.71 18.69
CA THR A 44 38.42 -10.13 19.01
C THR A 44 38.92 -9.37 20.25
N VAL A 45 39.90 -9.93 20.93
CA VAL A 45 40.55 -9.23 22.07
C VAL A 45 41.32 -8.01 21.58
N ALA A 46 41.75 -7.99 20.31
CA ALA A 46 42.37 -6.82 19.71
C ALA A 46 41.41 -5.64 19.55
N ASP A 47 40.17 -5.93 19.11
CA ASP A 47 39.14 -4.88 18.94
C ASP A 47 38.50 -4.46 20.27
N LEU A 48 38.43 -5.38 21.22
CA LEU A 48 37.82 -5.20 22.54
C LEU A 48 38.87 -5.53 23.63
N PRO A 49 39.83 -4.63 23.92
CA PRO A 49 41.02 -4.99 24.68
C PRO A 49 40.77 -5.34 26.13
N THR A 50 39.66 -4.85 26.71
CA THR A 50 39.33 -5.11 28.12
C THR A 50 37.98 -5.79 28.27
N LYS A 51 37.81 -6.53 29.38
CA LYS A 51 36.52 -7.14 29.74
C LYS A 51 35.37 -6.13 29.86
N ALA A 52 35.68 -4.92 30.31
CA ALA A 52 34.72 -3.81 30.47
C ALA A 52 34.16 -3.38 29.08
N VAL A 53 35.05 -3.18 28.11
CA VAL A 53 34.68 -2.83 26.71
C VAL A 53 33.87 -3.95 26.09
N ALA A 54 34.28 -5.20 26.27
CA ALA A 54 33.54 -6.35 25.76
C ALA A 54 32.18 -6.53 26.47
N LEU A 55 32.06 -6.22 27.75
CA LEU A 55 30.77 -6.22 28.46
C LEU A 55 29.83 -5.13 27.93
N LYS A 56 30.34 -3.96 27.61
CA LYS A 56 29.55 -2.87 27.01
C LYS A 56 29.07 -3.28 25.61
N ALA A 57 29.92 -3.92 24.82
CA ALA A 57 29.53 -4.49 23.52
C ALA A 57 28.46 -5.60 23.63
N CYS A 58 28.36 -6.30 24.78
CA CYS A 58 27.35 -7.30 25.05
C CYS A 58 26.01 -6.73 25.58
N GLU A 59 25.93 -5.43 25.87
CA GLU A 59 24.80 -4.89 26.65
C GLU A 59 23.46 -5.09 25.95
N PHE A 60 23.42 -4.90 24.63
CA PHE A 60 22.28 -5.19 23.80
C PHE A 60 21.88 -6.68 23.87
N LEU A 61 22.85 -7.59 23.65
CA LEU A 61 22.60 -9.05 23.71
C LEU A 61 22.12 -9.47 25.12
N ARG A 62 22.65 -8.88 26.17
CA ARG A 62 22.24 -9.17 27.55
C ARG A 62 20.80 -8.68 27.85
N SER A 63 20.40 -7.56 27.27
CA SER A 63 19.01 -7.08 27.39
C SER A 63 18.01 -8.02 26.70
N THR A 64 18.41 -8.65 25.58
CA THR A 64 17.57 -9.59 24.85
C THR A 64 17.44 -10.97 25.50
N ILE A 65 18.49 -11.47 26.13
CA ILE A 65 18.50 -12.77 26.82
C ILE A 65 17.45 -12.85 27.94
N ASN A 66 17.10 -11.73 28.56
CA ASN A 66 16.20 -11.68 29.72
C ASN A 66 14.73 -11.37 29.38
N ARG A 67 14.38 -11.26 28.12
CA ARG A 67 13.04 -10.77 27.71
C ARG A 67 11.96 -11.86 27.59
N GLY A 68 12.26 -13.13 27.83
CA GLY A 68 11.23 -14.20 27.82
C GLY A 68 10.53 -14.42 26.47
N THR A 69 10.91 -13.68 25.43
CA THR A 69 10.45 -13.87 24.05
C THR A 69 11.60 -14.42 23.22
N SER A 70 11.36 -15.46 22.45
CA SER A 70 12.35 -15.95 21.49
C SER A 70 12.71 -14.82 20.52
N VAL A 71 13.91 -14.26 20.67
CA VAL A 71 14.41 -13.22 19.77
C VAL A 71 14.59 -13.82 18.38
N PRO A 72 13.96 -13.27 17.35
CA PRO A 72 14.16 -13.73 15.98
C PRO A 72 15.64 -13.74 15.59
N ARG A 73 16.14 -14.87 15.11
CA ARG A 73 17.53 -15.04 14.68
C ARG A 73 17.65 -15.00 13.16
N THR A 74 16.62 -15.49 12.48
CA THR A 74 16.56 -15.54 11.03
C THR A 74 15.57 -14.50 10.51
N VAL A 75 15.69 -14.19 9.22
CA VAL A 75 14.74 -13.30 8.54
C VAL A 75 13.33 -13.89 8.55
N GLU A 76 13.19 -15.22 8.41
CA GLU A 76 11.88 -15.88 8.48
C GLU A 76 11.21 -15.70 9.83
N GLU A 77 11.95 -15.92 10.93
CA GLU A 77 11.44 -15.70 12.29
C GLU A 77 11.06 -14.23 12.52
N LEU A 78 11.86 -13.29 11.98
CA LEU A 78 11.57 -11.86 12.03
C LEU A 78 10.31 -11.52 11.23
N VAL A 79 10.14 -12.08 10.04
CA VAL A 79 8.93 -11.93 9.21
C VAL A 79 7.72 -12.49 9.94
N ALA A 80 7.82 -13.66 10.57
CA ALA A 80 6.74 -14.24 11.35
C ALA A 80 6.33 -13.35 12.54
N HIS A 81 7.32 -12.77 13.23
CA HIS A 81 7.07 -11.82 14.31
C HIS A 81 6.43 -10.52 13.81
N TYR A 82 6.93 -9.96 12.70
CA TYR A 82 6.36 -8.78 12.05
C TYR A 82 4.91 -9.00 11.61
N THR A 83 4.64 -10.15 10.98
CA THR A 83 3.31 -10.52 10.49
C THR A 83 2.30 -10.62 11.64
N ARG A 84 2.72 -11.13 12.79
CA ARG A 84 1.84 -11.27 13.97
C ARG A 84 1.57 -9.95 14.69
N ASN A 85 2.58 -9.10 14.83
CA ASN A 85 2.52 -7.96 15.76
C ASN A 85 2.36 -6.60 15.07
N GLU A 86 2.79 -6.46 13.82
CA GLU A 86 2.80 -5.18 13.11
C GLU A 86 1.86 -5.15 11.91
N LEU A 87 1.81 -6.24 11.15
CA LEU A 87 1.00 -6.29 9.93
C LEU A 87 -0.49 -6.06 10.19
N PRO A 88 -1.12 -6.57 11.28
CA PRO A 88 -2.53 -6.32 11.60
C PRO A 88 -2.88 -4.83 11.84
N ARG A 89 -1.89 -3.99 12.11
CA ARG A 89 -2.08 -2.54 12.30
C ARG A 89 -2.19 -1.76 11.00
N LYS A 90 -1.92 -2.41 9.87
CA LYS A 90 -2.05 -1.81 8.54
C LYS A 90 -3.45 -1.99 7.99
N SER A 91 -3.80 -1.19 6.98
CA SER A 91 -5.07 -1.37 6.27
C SER A 91 -5.14 -2.77 5.62
N PRO A 92 -6.34 -3.37 5.46
CA PRO A 92 -6.49 -4.72 4.89
C PRO A 92 -5.77 -4.90 3.56
N TYR A 93 -5.86 -3.91 2.67
CA TYR A 93 -5.13 -3.94 1.40
C TYR A 93 -3.61 -3.93 1.58
N ALA A 94 -3.09 -3.13 2.52
CA ALA A 94 -1.65 -3.12 2.79
C ALA A 94 -1.18 -4.44 3.42
N GLN A 95 -1.99 -5.06 4.28
CA GLN A 95 -1.69 -6.39 4.84
C GLN A 95 -1.50 -7.42 3.73
N GLU A 96 -2.42 -7.50 2.80
CA GLU A 96 -2.37 -8.44 1.69
C GLU A 96 -1.17 -8.19 0.78
N VAL A 97 -0.92 -6.93 0.42
CA VAL A 97 0.25 -6.56 -0.40
C VAL A 97 1.55 -6.95 0.30
N TYR A 98 1.70 -6.62 1.58
CA TYR A 98 2.91 -6.97 2.33
C TYR A 98 3.07 -8.48 2.45
N ALA A 99 2.01 -9.23 2.80
CA ALA A 99 2.03 -10.67 2.88
C ALA A 99 2.48 -11.30 1.56
N GLY A 100 1.95 -10.85 0.43
CA GLY A 100 2.36 -11.32 -0.90
C GLY A 100 3.85 -11.12 -1.16
N TYR A 101 4.37 -9.92 -0.91
CA TYR A 101 5.81 -9.65 -1.11
C TYR A 101 6.71 -10.45 -0.15
N LEU A 102 6.28 -10.61 1.10
CA LEU A 102 7.02 -11.40 2.09
C LEU A 102 7.12 -12.87 1.68
N ILE A 103 5.98 -13.48 1.30
CA ILE A 103 5.90 -14.92 0.97
C ILE A 103 6.54 -15.23 -0.39
N ILE A 104 6.31 -14.40 -1.40
CA ILE A 104 6.75 -14.71 -2.77
C ILE A 104 8.22 -14.38 -3.00
N TRP A 105 8.73 -13.31 -2.37
CA TRP A 105 10.04 -12.78 -2.71
C TRP A 105 11.04 -12.79 -1.56
N ILE A 106 10.63 -12.35 -0.37
CA ILE A 106 11.57 -12.09 0.73
C ILE A 106 11.92 -13.37 1.47
N VAL A 107 10.93 -14.14 1.93
CA VAL A 107 11.17 -15.38 2.68
C VAL A 107 11.90 -16.44 1.84
N PRO A 108 11.52 -16.71 0.56
CA PRO A 108 12.23 -17.69 -0.24
C PRO A 108 13.72 -17.38 -0.46
N LYS A 109 14.05 -16.08 -0.54
CA LYS A 109 15.43 -15.65 -0.77
C LYS A 109 16.23 -15.49 0.53
N TRP A 110 15.63 -14.91 1.55
CA TRP A 110 16.34 -14.43 2.74
C TRP A 110 15.97 -15.16 4.03
N GLY A 111 14.90 -15.98 4.02
CA GLY A 111 14.33 -16.58 5.22
C GLY A 111 15.35 -17.26 6.11
N ASN A 112 16.23 -18.06 5.53
CA ASN A 112 17.26 -18.83 6.24
C ASN A 112 18.49 -18.01 6.66
N TYR A 113 18.59 -16.74 6.23
CA TYR A 113 19.74 -15.91 6.62
C TYR A 113 19.58 -15.45 8.08
N SER A 114 20.69 -15.46 8.82
CA SER A 114 20.70 -14.75 10.10
C SER A 114 20.57 -13.24 9.88
N LEU A 115 20.00 -12.52 10.84
CA LEU A 115 19.82 -11.07 10.70
C LEU A 115 21.15 -10.35 10.48
N SER A 116 22.24 -10.86 11.11
CA SER A 116 23.60 -10.31 10.99
C SER A 116 24.22 -10.51 9.61
N ASP A 117 23.78 -11.52 8.86
CA ASP A 117 24.35 -11.89 7.57
C ASP A 117 23.72 -11.16 6.39
N VAL A 118 22.57 -10.50 6.62
CA VAL A 118 21.95 -9.64 5.61
C VAL A 118 22.77 -8.37 5.45
N ARG A 119 23.36 -8.17 4.26
CA ARG A 119 24.21 -7.02 3.96
C ARG A 119 23.62 -6.18 2.82
N THR A 120 23.81 -4.86 2.92
CA THR A 120 23.34 -3.88 1.94
C THR A 120 23.64 -4.26 0.51
N VAL A 121 24.91 -4.58 0.21
CA VAL A 121 25.37 -4.91 -1.16
C VAL A 121 24.71 -6.19 -1.70
N GLN A 122 24.49 -7.18 -0.84
CA GLN A 122 23.80 -8.42 -1.25
C GLN A 122 22.34 -8.18 -1.59
N VAL A 123 21.65 -7.29 -0.86
CA VAL A 123 20.27 -6.91 -1.16
C VAL A 123 20.20 -6.09 -2.44
N GLU A 124 21.13 -5.17 -2.67
CA GLU A 124 21.23 -4.45 -3.95
C GLU A 124 21.43 -5.40 -5.13
N ALA A 125 22.38 -6.34 -5.01
CA ALA A 125 22.65 -7.34 -6.04
C ALA A 125 21.43 -8.19 -6.32
N TRP A 126 20.73 -8.66 -5.29
CA TRP A 126 19.49 -9.42 -5.44
C TRP A 126 18.40 -8.63 -6.15
N LEU A 127 18.12 -7.40 -5.73
CA LEU A 127 17.14 -6.55 -6.41
C LEU A 127 17.51 -6.31 -7.87
N GLY A 128 18.81 -6.25 -8.19
CA GLY A 128 19.32 -6.14 -9.54
C GLY A 128 19.07 -7.38 -10.40
N THR A 129 18.96 -8.58 -9.80
CA THR A 129 18.63 -9.81 -10.54
C THR A 129 17.17 -9.89 -10.96
N LEU A 130 16.26 -9.16 -10.31
CA LEU A 130 14.81 -9.18 -10.56
C LEU A 130 14.46 -8.27 -11.74
N LYS A 131 15.01 -8.54 -12.91
CA LYS A 131 14.87 -7.69 -14.12
C LYS A 131 13.45 -7.67 -14.69
N GLU A 132 12.68 -8.73 -14.45
CA GLU A 132 11.26 -8.86 -14.82
C GLU A 132 10.34 -7.92 -14.03
N LEU A 133 10.81 -7.41 -12.88
CA LEU A 133 10.05 -6.48 -12.07
C LEU A 133 10.36 -5.02 -12.42
N SER A 134 9.32 -4.19 -12.41
CA SER A 134 9.50 -2.75 -12.56
C SER A 134 10.34 -2.15 -11.44
N ASN A 135 10.99 -1.00 -11.70
CA ASN A 135 11.72 -0.24 -10.68
C ASN A 135 10.86 0.04 -9.44
N GLY A 136 9.60 0.42 -9.64
CA GLY A 136 8.64 0.67 -8.54
C GLY A 136 8.37 -0.57 -7.70
N THR A 137 8.25 -1.74 -8.31
CA THR A 137 8.05 -3.02 -7.62
C THR A 137 9.30 -3.41 -6.81
N ARG A 138 10.49 -3.26 -7.39
CA ARG A 138 11.78 -3.50 -6.69
C ARG A 138 11.96 -2.54 -5.52
N ALA A 139 11.62 -1.25 -5.70
CA ALA A 139 11.64 -0.26 -4.62
C ALA A 139 10.66 -0.62 -3.50
N LYS A 140 9.49 -1.17 -3.83
CA LYS A 140 8.53 -1.65 -2.85
C LYS A 140 9.06 -2.84 -2.05
N LEU A 141 9.72 -3.81 -2.70
CA LEU A 141 10.44 -4.91 -2.03
C LEU A 141 11.48 -4.37 -1.04
N ARG A 142 12.32 -3.45 -1.49
CA ARG A 142 13.31 -2.78 -0.63
C ARG A 142 12.64 -2.10 0.57
N ASN A 143 11.56 -1.38 0.38
CA ASN A 143 10.85 -0.68 1.45
C ASN A 143 10.22 -1.66 2.46
N ILE A 144 9.68 -2.78 2.00
CA ILE A 144 9.11 -3.82 2.87
C ILE A 144 10.23 -4.48 3.69
N MET A 145 11.37 -4.84 3.07
CA MET A 145 12.54 -5.33 3.82
C MET A 145 13.02 -4.32 4.86
N SER A 146 13.09 -3.04 4.49
CA SER A 146 13.47 -1.98 5.44
C SER A 146 12.47 -1.89 6.61
N ALA A 147 11.18 -2.06 6.37
CA ALA A 147 10.15 -2.02 7.41
C ALA A 147 10.29 -3.18 8.41
N ILE A 148 10.60 -4.40 7.96
CA ILE A 148 10.82 -5.53 8.88
C ILE A 148 12.09 -5.37 9.71
N PHE A 149 13.18 -4.82 9.15
CA PHE A 149 14.39 -4.53 9.93
C PHE A 149 14.22 -3.33 10.88
N ALA A 150 13.46 -2.31 10.47
CA ALA A 150 13.07 -1.21 11.39
C ALA A 150 12.20 -1.73 12.55
N HIS A 151 11.35 -2.72 12.29
CA HIS A 151 10.61 -3.41 13.33
C HIS A 151 11.55 -4.17 14.28
N ALA A 152 12.57 -4.87 13.76
CA ALA A 152 13.57 -5.54 14.57
C ALA A 152 14.32 -4.57 15.49
N MET A 153 14.67 -3.38 14.98
CA MET A 153 15.29 -2.32 15.77
C MET A 153 14.37 -1.80 16.87
N ARG A 154 13.10 -1.51 16.55
CA ARG A 154 12.12 -1.01 17.51
C ARG A 154 11.82 -2.01 18.64
N TRP A 155 11.88 -3.30 18.34
CA TRP A 155 11.72 -4.39 19.31
C TRP A 155 13.07 -4.77 19.97
N GLU A 156 14.15 -4.07 19.61
CA GLU A 156 15.50 -4.30 20.14
C GLU A 156 16.00 -5.74 19.91
N PHE A 157 15.56 -6.37 18.83
CA PHE A 157 16.03 -7.67 18.38
C PHE A 157 17.35 -7.56 17.62
N PHE A 158 17.55 -6.43 16.96
CA PHE A 158 18.72 -6.14 16.13
C PHE A 158 19.03 -4.65 16.17
N ASP A 159 20.31 -4.28 16.12
CA ASP A 159 20.81 -2.92 16.37
C ASP A 159 20.87 -2.02 15.13
N ARG A 160 20.66 -2.58 13.93
CA ARG A 160 20.82 -1.86 12.66
C ARG A 160 19.80 -2.30 11.63
N ASN A 161 19.56 -1.42 10.65
CA ASN A 161 18.79 -1.75 9.47
C ASN A 161 19.72 -1.77 8.23
N PRO A 162 20.13 -2.96 7.74
CA PRO A 162 21.05 -3.07 6.60
C PRO A 162 20.44 -2.60 5.28
N ILE A 163 19.13 -2.34 5.25
CA ILE A 163 18.40 -1.94 4.06
C ILE A 163 18.38 -0.42 3.86
N THR A 164 18.69 0.35 4.90
CA THR A 164 18.62 1.82 4.86
C THR A 164 19.47 2.41 3.72
N LEU A 165 20.66 1.86 3.50
CA LEU A 165 21.60 2.33 2.47
C LEU A 165 21.45 1.61 1.13
N VAL A 166 20.50 0.68 0.99
CA VAL A 166 20.24 -0.03 -0.29
C VAL A 166 19.76 0.96 -1.34
N ARG A 167 20.47 1.04 -2.44
CA ARG A 167 20.14 1.90 -3.60
C ARG A 167 19.18 1.17 -4.51
N GLN A 168 17.95 1.67 -4.63
CA GLN A 168 16.96 1.18 -5.57
C GLN A 168 16.11 2.35 -6.03
N SER A 169 16.24 2.68 -7.31
CA SER A 169 15.40 3.72 -7.92
C SER A 169 13.94 3.27 -8.00
N ALA A 170 13.04 4.18 -7.63
CA ALA A 170 11.60 4.04 -7.87
C ALA A 170 11.15 4.79 -9.14
N LYS A 171 12.09 5.41 -9.88
CA LYS A 171 11.77 6.21 -11.07
C LYS A 171 11.00 5.36 -12.09
N ARG A 172 9.84 5.85 -12.51
CA ARG A 172 9.04 5.23 -13.56
C ARG A 172 9.81 5.28 -14.89
N GLN A 173 9.73 4.20 -15.64
CA GLN A 173 10.35 4.10 -16.97
C GLN A 173 9.44 4.62 -18.08
N ARG A 174 8.13 4.73 -17.81
CA ARG A 174 7.14 5.24 -18.77
C ARG A 174 6.43 6.44 -18.16
N GLU A 175 6.23 7.46 -18.96
CA GLU A 175 5.37 8.58 -18.61
C GLU A 175 3.91 8.12 -18.61
N PRO A 176 3.06 8.67 -17.71
CA PRO A 176 1.63 8.37 -17.74
C PRO A 176 1.03 8.89 -19.05
N GLU A 177 0.31 8.03 -19.75
CA GLU A 177 -0.48 8.47 -20.90
C GLU A 177 -1.70 9.24 -20.39
N VAL A 178 -1.96 10.41 -20.97
CA VAL A 178 -3.12 11.25 -20.66
C VAL A 178 -4.00 11.31 -21.90
N LEU A 179 -5.32 11.19 -21.73
CA LEU A 179 -6.27 11.34 -22.81
C LEU A 179 -6.30 12.80 -23.29
N THR A 180 -6.55 13.00 -24.57
CA THR A 180 -6.91 14.32 -25.10
C THR A 180 -8.39 14.60 -24.85
N VAL A 181 -8.84 15.83 -25.12
CA VAL A 181 -10.27 16.20 -25.04
C VAL A 181 -11.09 15.41 -26.03
N GLU A 182 -10.57 15.27 -27.25
CA GLU A 182 -11.22 14.57 -28.35
C GLU A 182 -11.35 13.08 -28.02
N GLU A 183 -10.28 12.46 -27.50
CA GLU A 183 -10.33 11.06 -27.05
C GLU A 183 -11.33 10.86 -25.91
N LEU A 184 -11.40 11.78 -24.95
CA LEU A 184 -12.37 11.68 -23.86
C LEU A 184 -13.80 11.83 -24.35
N LYS A 185 -14.07 12.78 -25.28
CA LYS A 185 -15.38 12.95 -25.92
C LYS A 185 -15.78 11.70 -26.68
N ALA A 186 -14.89 11.15 -27.52
CA ALA A 186 -15.15 9.90 -28.26
C ALA A 186 -15.44 8.73 -27.31
N LEU A 187 -14.71 8.65 -26.18
CA LEU A 187 -15.00 7.63 -25.15
C LEU A 187 -16.41 7.80 -24.55
N PHE A 188 -16.85 9.04 -24.32
CA PHE A 188 -18.18 9.32 -23.80
C PHE A 188 -19.30 8.89 -24.74
N GLU A 189 -19.12 9.06 -26.04
CA GLU A 189 -20.09 8.67 -27.07
C GLU A 189 -20.28 7.16 -27.10
N GLU A 190 -19.26 6.39 -26.79
CA GLU A 190 -19.27 4.93 -26.75
C GLU A 190 -19.77 4.33 -25.40
N LEU A 191 -20.05 5.16 -24.40
CA LEU A 191 -20.46 4.73 -23.07
C LEU A 191 -21.89 5.20 -22.77
N GLU A 192 -22.61 4.38 -21.99
CA GLU A 192 -23.97 4.68 -21.53
C GLU A 192 -24.13 4.47 -20.02
N GLY A 193 -25.18 5.05 -19.45
CA GLY A 193 -25.65 4.81 -18.09
C GLY A 193 -24.54 4.97 -17.04
N ILE A 194 -24.42 3.95 -16.18
CA ILE A 194 -23.49 3.95 -15.05
C ILE A 194 -22.03 4.16 -15.44
N TYR A 195 -21.59 3.54 -16.53
CA TYR A 195 -20.17 3.60 -16.95
C TYR A 195 -19.80 4.98 -17.50
N ARG A 196 -20.70 5.59 -18.26
CA ARG A 196 -20.55 6.96 -18.75
C ARG A 196 -20.43 7.93 -17.58
N THR A 197 -21.33 7.84 -16.60
CA THR A 197 -21.33 8.69 -15.41
C THR A 197 -20.09 8.47 -14.55
N MET A 198 -19.64 7.22 -14.39
CA MET A 198 -18.39 6.92 -13.65
C MET A 198 -17.17 7.55 -14.30
N VAL A 199 -17.05 7.47 -15.63
CA VAL A 199 -15.93 8.08 -16.37
C VAL A 199 -16.00 9.60 -16.28
N PHE A 200 -17.19 10.19 -16.33
CA PHE A 200 -17.38 11.62 -16.14
C PHE A 200 -16.88 12.07 -14.77
N VAL A 201 -17.40 11.47 -13.71
CA VAL A 201 -17.00 11.84 -12.34
C VAL A 201 -15.49 11.57 -12.10
N GLY A 202 -14.96 10.47 -12.59
CA GLY A 202 -13.53 10.14 -12.46
C GLY A 202 -12.61 11.02 -13.29
N GLY A 203 -13.01 11.37 -14.51
CA GLY A 203 -12.21 12.10 -15.48
C GLY A 203 -12.34 13.63 -15.39
N VAL A 204 -13.53 14.13 -15.10
CA VAL A 204 -13.79 15.56 -15.02
C VAL A 204 -13.53 16.10 -13.61
N VAL A 205 -14.07 15.45 -12.59
CA VAL A 205 -13.89 15.86 -11.18
C VAL A 205 -12.53 15.44 -10.63
N GLY A 206 -11.93 14.41 -11.21
CA GLY A 206 -10.60 13.93 -10.80
C GLY A 206 -10.59 13.19 -9.47
N LEU A 207 -11.70 12.58 -9.08
CA LEU A 207 -11.77 11.75 -7.88
C LEU A 207 -10.94 10.47 -8.02
N ARG A 208 -10.43 9.96 -6.90
CA ARG A 208 -9.86 8.60 -6.89
C ARG A 208 -10.96 7.59 -7.11
N VAL A 209 -10.67 6.48 -7.78
CA VAL A 209 -11.68 5.44 -8.02
C VAL A 209 -12.35 4.96 -6.74
N SER A 210 -11.61 4.86 -5.63
CA SER A 210 -12.17 4.50 -4.32
C SER A 210 -13.16 5.55 -3.78
N GLU A 211 -12.98 6.82 -4.12
CA GLU A 211 -13.87 7.93 -3.79
C GLU A 211 -15.11 7.90 -4.69
N VAL A 212 -14.91 7.68 -6.00
CA VAL A 212 -16.00 7.54 -6.99
C VAL A 212 -16.99 6.45 -6.56
N ILE A 213 -16.50 5.22 -6.34
CA ILE A 213 -17.38 4.09 -5.98
C ILE A 213 -17.91 4.18 -4.54
N GLY A 214 -17.29 5.00 -3.67
CA GLY A 214 -17.76 5.27 -2.32
C GLY A 214 -18.86 6.32 -2.22
N LEU A 215 -19.17 7.01 -3.32
CA LEU A 215 -20.13 8.10 -3.34
C LEU A 215 -21.56 7.58 -3.13
N ARG A 216 -22.29 8.21 -2.21
CA ARG A 216 -23.73 7.99 -2.00
C ARG A 216 -24.53 9.23 -2.42
N TRP A 217 -25.79 9.07 -2.72
CA TRP A 217 -26.65 10.20 -3.09
C TRP A 217 -26.74 11.25 -1.99
N SER A 218 -26.68 10.86 -0.72
CA SER A 218 -26.61 11.79 0.43
C SER A 218 -25.32 12.61 0.51
N ASP A 219 -24.31 12.28 -0.27
CA ASP A 219 -23.05 13.03 -0.32
C ASP A 219 -23.09 14.12 -1.39
N CYS A 220 -24.10 14.07 -2.28
CA CYS A 220 -24.33 15.04 -3.36
C CYS A 220 -25.36 16.07 -2.90
N ASP A 221 -24.90 17.24 -2.54
CA ASP A 221 -25.75 18.35 -2.14
C ASP A 221 -26.01 19.25 -3.35
N PHE A 222 -27.15 19.03 -3.99
CA PHE A 222 -27.55 19.78 -5.21
C PHE A 222 -27.98 21.22 -4.91
N GLU A 223 -28.36 21.54 -3.67
CA GLU A 223 -28.76 22.90 -3.28
C GLU A 223 -27.52 23.78 -3.05
N SER A 224 -26.53 23.27 -2.31
CA SER A 224 -25.28 23.99 -2.07
C SER A 224 -24.29 23.87 -3.22
N GLY A 225 -24.52 22.98 -4.20
CA GLY A 225 -23.62 22.73 -5.31
C GLY A 225 -22.29 22.07 -4.85
N GLU A 226 -22.35 21.14 -3.92
CA GLU A 226 -21.17 20.50 -3.34
C GLU A 226 -21.28 18.98 -3.28
N ILE A 227 -20.15 18.28 -3.46
CA ILE A 227 -20.02 16.86 -3.14
C ILE A 227 -19.12 16.72 -1.91
N ARG A 228 -19.62 16.05 -0.88
CA ARG A 228 -18.90 15.80 0.39
C ARG A 228 -18.40 14.39 0.44
N LEU A 229 -17.11 14.19 0.15
CA LEU A 229 -16.48 12.88 0.19
C LEU A 229 -16.30 12.42 1.65
N ARG A 230 -17.08 11.43 2.06
CA ARG A 230 -17.06 10.91 3.45
C ARG A 230 -16.29 9.61 3.60
N ARG A 231 -16.19 8.81 2.53
CA ARG A 231 -15.60 7.48 2.52
C ARG A 231 -14.92 7.16 1.20
N GLY A 232 -14.03 6.18 1.26
CA GLY A 232 -13.55 5.49 0.08
C GLY A 232 -13.89 4.01 0.17
N ILE A 233 -13.97 3.31 -0.96
CA ILE A 233 -14.15 1.86 -0.97
C ILE A 233 -12.94 1.22 -1.63
N VAL A 234 -12.34 0.25 -0.94
CA VAL A 234 -11.24 -0.55 -1.45
C VAL A 234 -11.61 -2.03 -1.26
N ARG A 235 -11.70 -2.78 -2.37
CA ARG A 235 -12.11 -4.20 -2.35
C ARG A 235 -13.41 -4.43 -1.59
N GLN A 236 -14.42 -3.60 -1.85
CA GLN A 236 -15.73 -3.66 -1.21
C GLN A 236 -15.74 -3.39 0.30
N HIS A 237 -14.65 -2.90 0.87
CA HIS A 237 -14.60 -2.45 2.26
C HIS A 237 -14.55 -0.93 2.31
N GLU A 238 -15.41 -0.33 3.14
CA GLU A 238 -15.35 1.09 3.43
C GLU A 238 -14.03 1.42 4.16
N THR A 239 -13.41 2.49 3.74
CA THR A 239 -12.18 3.02 4.34
C THR A 239 -12.36 4.50 4.66
N GLU A 240 -11.77 4.94 5.75
CA GLU A 240 -11.72 6.37 6.06
C GLU A 240 -10.89 7.14 5.03
N MET A 241 -11.20 8.42 4.87
CA MET A 241 -10.45 9.32 3.99
C MET A 241 -9.02 9.50 4.50
N LYS A 242 -8.05 9.19 3.65
CA LYS A 242 -6.62 9.13 4.02
C LYS A 242 -5.98 10.47 4.37
N THR A 243 -6.54 11.59 3.90
CA THR A 243 -5.93 12.93 4.09
C THR A 243 -7.02 13.96 4.35
N GLU A 244 -6.68 15.03 5.08
CA GLU A 244 -7.56 16.18 5.28
C GLU A 244 -7.96 16.86 3.96
N ALA A 245 -7.04 16.93 3.01
CA ALA A 245 -7.32 17.46 1.68
C ALA A 245 -8.44 16.69 0.94
N SER A 246 -8.55 15.38 1.19
CA SER A 246 -9.62 14.55 0.61
C SER A 246 -10.99 14.72 1.31
N ARG A 247 -11.04 15.43 2.43
CA ARG A 247 -12.30 15.75 3.16
C ARG A 247 -12.93 17.08 2.76
N LYS A 248 -12.20 17.89 1.98
CA LYS A 248 -12.74 19.16 1.48
C LYS A 248 -13.89 18.89 0.53
N PRO A 249 -14.99 19.66 0.61
CA PRO A 249 -16.06 19.59 -0.37
C PRO A 249 -15.50 19.84 -1.78
N VAL A 250 -16.02 19.10 -2.73
CA VAL A 250 -15.72 19.26 -4.15
C VAL A 250 -16.86 20.06 -4.77
N PRO A 251 -16.59 21.18 -5.44
CA PRO A 251 -17.63 21.93 -6.13
C PRO A 251 -18.34 21.06 -7.18
N MET A 252 -19.66 21.11 -7.18
CA MET A 252 -20.51 20.44 -8.16
C MET A 252 -20.97 21.52 -9.16
N GLU A 253 -20.15 21.70 -10.21
CA GLU A 253 -20.49 22.62 -11.29
C GLU A 253 -21.77 22.16 -12.01
N GLN A 254 -22.43 23.06 -12.72
CA GLN A 254 -23.71 22.83 -13.37
C GLN A 254 -23.72 21.56 -14.23
N GLY A 255 -22.73 21.35 -15.09
CA GLY A 255 -22.64 20.17 -15.95
C GLY A 255 -22.54 18.85 -15.16
N LEU A 256 -21.86 18.87 -14.00
CA LEU A 256 -21.80 17.70 -13.11
C LEU A 256 -23.13 17.45 -12.42
N ALA A 257 -23.80 18.51 -11.99
CA ALA A 257 -25.13 18.42 -11.36
C ALA A 257 -26.16 17.84 -12.34
N GLU A 258 -26.14 18.27 -13.59
CA GLU A 258 -27.01 17.78 -14.66
C GLU A 258 -26.78 16.28 -14.92
N VAL A 259 -25.52 15.86 -15.08
CA VAL A 259 -25.16 14.46 -15.29
C VAL A 259 -25.60 13.57 -14.13
N LEU A 260 -25.37 14.01 -12.90
CA LEU A 260 -25.75 13.23 -11.71
C LEU A 260 -27.28 13.21 -11.53
N THR A 261 -28.00 14.28 -11.86
CA THR A 261 -29.46 14.37 -11.81
C THR A 261 -30.07 13.41 -12.84
N ALA A 262 -29.58 13.44 -14.09
CA ALA A 262 -30.03 12.51 -15.13
C ALA A 262 -29.80 11.05 -14.72
N TRP A 263 -28.59 10.74 -14.24
CA TRP A 263 -28.27 9.38 -13.77
C TRP A 263 -29.16 8.95 -12.60
N ARG A 264 -29.46 9.85 -11.67
CA ARG A 264 -30.35 9.56 -10.52
C ARG A 264 -31.76 9.22 -10.94
N ALA A 265 -32.26 9.81 -12.03
CA ALA A 265 -33.56 9.52 -12.56
C ALA A 265 -33.64 8.14 -13.26
N GLU A 266 -32.52 7.68 -13.83
CA GLU A 266 -32.44 6.42 -14.57
C GLU A 266 -32.07 5.22 -13.68
N CYS A 267 -31.29 5.44 -12.63
CA CYS A 267 -30.75 4.35 -11.81
C CYS A 267 -31.81 3.74 -10.88
N ALA A 268 -31.72 2.42 -10.69
CA ALA A 268 -32.64 1.66 -9.84
C ALA A 268 -32.47 1.95 -8.32
N TYR A 269 -31.32 2.47 -7.92
CA TYR A 269 -30.95 2.75 -6.53
C TYR A 269 -30.66 4.23 -6.37
N ASN A 270 -31.68 5.03 -6.06
CA ASN A 270 -31.63 6.49 -6.08
C ASN A 270 -31.99 7.15 -4.73
N GLN A 271 -32.14 6.36 -3.66
CA GLN A 271 -32.40 6.88 -2.33
C GLN A 271 -31.14 7.53 -1.72
N PRO A 272 -31.26 8.47 -0.79
CA PRO A 272 -30.10 9.16 -0.20
C PRO A 272 -29.00 8.25 0.34
N GLY A 273 -29.36 7.09 0.89
CA GLY A 273 -28.42 6.09 1.44
C GLY A 273 -27.78 5.18 0.41
N ASP A 274 -28.29 5.15 -0.82
CA ASP A 274 -27.78 4.27 -1.88
C ASP A 274 -26.48 4.79 -2.46
N TYR A 275 -25.65 3.87 -2.97
CA TYR A 275 -24.46 4.23 -3.74
C TYR A 275 -24.87 4.84 -5.08
N VAL A 276 -24.22 5.92 -5.49
CA VAL A 276 -24.40 6.52 -6.82
C VAL A 276 -24.09 5.49 -7.92
N PHE A 277 -23.10 4.65 -7.67
CA PHE A 277 -22.66 3.57 -8.57
C PHE A 277 -22.96 2.19 -7.96
N ALA A 278 -24.22 1.97 -7.61
CA ALA A 278 -24.67 0.73 -6.98
C ALA A 278 -24.57 -0.47 -7.94
N SER A 279 -24.21 -1.63 -7.41
CA SER A 279 -24.18 -2.89 -8.16
C SER A 279 -25.58 -3.52 -8.20
N ILE A 280 -26.13 -3.70 -9.39
CA ILE A 280 -27.39 -4.44 -9.60
C ILE A 280 -27.24 -5.89 -9.16
N LYS A 281 -26.09 -6.53 -9.46
CA LYS A 281 -25.80 -7.92 -9.05
C LYS A 281 -25.82 -8.13 -7.54
N MET A 282 -25.56 -7.07 -6.77
CA MET A 282 -25.55 -7.09 -5.31
C MET A 282 -26.80 -6.42 -4.71
N ASN A 283 -27.87 -6.25 -5.51
CA ASN A 283 -29.11 -5.61 -5.11
C ASN A 283 -28.89 -4.24 -4.41
N GLY A 284 -27.99 -3.42 -4.94
CA GLY A 284 -27.66 -2.10 -4.42
C GLY A 284 -26.84 -2.06 -3.12
N LYS A 285 -26.64 -3.20 -2.45
CA LYS A 285 -25.94 -3.29 -1.15
C LYS A 285 -24.44 -2.94 -1.22
N GLN A 286 -23.86 -3.06 -2.38
CA GLN A 286 -22.45 -2.76 -2.64
C GLN A 286 -22.33 -1.95 -3.93
N PRO A 287 -21.28 -1.14 -4.08
CA PRO A 287 -21.03 -0.47 -5.35
C PRO A 287 -20.50 -1.47 -6.40
N ILE A 288 -20.49 -1.02 -7.64
CA ILE A 288 -19.91 -1.76 -8.75
C ILE A 288 -18.42 -2.01 -8.51
N TRP A 289 -17.91 -3.15 -8.99
CA TRP A 289 -16.47 -3.42 -8.99
C TRP A 289 -15.78 -2.55 -10.04
N PRO A 290 -14.86 -1.64 -9.64
CA PRO A 290 -14.26 -0.71 -10.58
C PRO A 290 -13.34 -1.40 -11.60
N ASN A 291 -12.75 -2.54 -11.26
CA ASN A 291 -11.92 -3.30 -12.19
C ASN A 291 -12.80 -3.93 -13.29
N SER A 292 -13.93 -4.55 -12.93
CA SER A 292 -14.87 -5.08 -13.90
C SER A 292 -15.46 -3.98 -14.78
N ALA A 293 -15.83 -2.83 -14.19
CA ALA A 293 -16.29 -1.69 -14.98
C ALA A 293 -15.23 -1.23 -16.00
N MET A 294 -13.97 -1.20 -15.59
CA MET A 294 -12.87 -0.81 -16.47
C MET A 294 -12.59 -1.86 -17.55
N GLU A 295 -12.54 -3.15 -17.19
CA GLU A 295 -12.10 -4.23 -18.09
C GLU A 295 -13.21 -4.67 -19.04
N ASP A 296 -14.46 -4.75 -18.54
CA ASP A 296 -15.56 -5.32 -19.30
C ASP A 296 -16.34 -4.26 -20.10
N HIS A 297 -16.24 -2.96 -19.74
CA HIS A 297 -17.04 -1.90 -20.36
C HIS A 297 -16.22 -0.71 -20.86
N ILE A 298 -15.37 -0.11 -20.01
CA ILE A 298 -14.70 1.15 -20.36
C ILE A 298 -13.58 0.92 -21.38
N ARG A 299 -12.73 -0.11 -21.21
CA ARG A 299 -11.69 -0.41 -22.21
C ARG A 299 -12.23 -0.83 -23.56
N PRO A 300 -13.24 -1.72 -23.65
CA PRO A 300 -13.87 -2.02 -24.94
C PRO A 300 -14.49 -0.79 -25.61
N ALA A 301 -15.10 0.10 -24.84
CA ALA A 301 -15.60 1.37 -25.38
C ALA A 301 -14.46 2.26 -25.93
N ALA A 302 -13.33 2.32 -25.21
CA ALA A 302 -12.16 3.05 -25.67
C ALA A 302 -11.56 2.48 -26.98
N GLU A 303 -11.54 1.15 -27.11
CA GLU A 303 -11.13 0.49 -28.36
C GLU A 303 -12.06 0.84 -29.52
N ARG A 304 -13.39 0.84 -29.30
CA ARG A 304 -14.36 1.29 -30.31
C ARG A 304 -14.19 2.77 -30.67
N ALA A 305 -13.86 3.61 -29.70
CA ALA A 305 -13.52 5.02 -29.89
C ALA A 305 -12.17 5.27 -30.59
N GLY A 306 -11.44 4.21 -30.98
CA GLY A 306 -10.13 4.30 -31.63
C GLY A 306 -8.99 4.75 -30.71
N ILE A 307 -9.16 4.66 -29.39
CA ILE A 307 -8.15 5.07 -28.40
C ILE A 307 -7.15 3.92 -28.20
N THR A 308 -5.91 4.13 -28.63
CA THR A 308 -4.82 3.14 -28.53
C THR A 308 -4.08 3.20 -27.20
N LYS A 309 -4.27 4.27 -26.42
CA LYS A 309 -3.66 4.45 -25.11
C LYS A 309 -4.25 3.49 -24.10
N ARG A 310 -3.40 3.02 -23.15
CA ARG A 310 -3.87 2.15 -22.06
C ARG A 310 -4.67 2.95 -21.04
N ILE A 311 -5.98 2.81 -21.05
CA ILE A 311 -6.87 3.49 -20.12
C ILE A 311 -6.96 2.74 -18.78
N GLY A 312 -6.94 3.53 -17.71
CA GLY A 312 -7.20 3.08 -16.34
C GLY A 312 -7.75 4.25 -15.50
N TRP A 313 -8.24 3.97 -14.31
CA TRP A 313 -8.79 4.99 -13.41
C TRP A 313 -7.82 6.13 -13.10
N HIS A 314 -6.52 5.83 -13.04
CA HIS A 314 -5.49 6.86 -12.86
C HIS A 314 -5.29 7.71 -14.11
N THR A 315 -5.46 7.15 -15.31
CA THR A 315 -5.41 7.90 -16.57
C THR A 315 -6.49 8.96 -16.61
N LEU A 316 -7.74 8.57 -16.24
CA LEU A 316 -8.86 9.51 -16.13
C LEU A 316 -8.58 10.62 -15.11
N ARG A 317 -8.11 10.26 -13.92
CA ARG A 317 -7.75 11.25 -12.89
C ARG A 317 -6.59 12.19 -13.34
N HIS A 318 -5.61 11.67 -14.05
CA HIS A 318 -4.52 12.51 -14.59
C HIS A 318 -5.02 13.52 -15.58
N TYR A 319 -6.05 13.20 -16.36
CA TYR A 319 -6.72 14.14 -17.24
C TYR A 319 -7.25 15.36 -16.46
N ALA A 320 -8.01 15.15 -15.40
CA ALA A 320 -8.51 16.22 -14.54
C ALA A 320 -7.39 17.09 -13.92
N SER A 321 -6.30 16.44 -13.49
CA SER A 321 -5.18 17.14 -12.83
C SER A 321 -4.30 17.94 -13.79
N SER A 322 -4.24 17.56 -15.07
CA SER A 322 -3.45 18.27 -16.09
C SER A 322 -4.20 19.46 -16.71
N ARG A 323 -5.48 19.60 -16.43
CA ARG A 323 -6.31 20.70 -16.92
C ARG A 323 -7.04 21.39 -15.78
N THR A 324 -6.57 22.55 -15.41
CA THR A 324 -7.25 23.54 -14.56
C THR A 324 -8.49 24.17 -15.26
N MET A 325 -9.08 23.48 -16.25
CA MET A 325 -10.10 24.04 -17.13
C MET A 325 -11.35 23.17 -17.19
N LEU A 326 -12.10 23.12 -16.06
CA LEU A 326 -13.48 22.63 -16.02
C LEU A 326 -14.44 23.44 -16.90
N HIS A 327 -14.03 24.65 -17.32
CA HIS A 327 -14.87 25.59 -18.07
C HIS A 327 -14.91 25.40 -19.60
N GLN A 328 -14.27 24.39 -20.19
CA GLN A 328 -14.15 24.26 -21.64
C GLN A 328 -14.65 22.95 -22.24
N VAL A 329 -15.28 22.08 -21.49
CA VAL A 329 -15.79 20.84 -22.06
C VAL A 329 -17.31 20.88 -22.15
N ASP A 330 -17.82 21.43 -23.25
CA ASP A 330 -19.18 21.14 -23.71
C ASP A 330 -19.25 19.65 -24.05
N PHE A 331 -20.03 18.89 -23.28
CA PHE A 331 -20.31 17.50 -23.58
C PHE A 331 -21.60 17.39 -24.38
N PRO A 332 -21.53 17.14 -25.71
CA PRO A 332 -22.72 16.95 -26.53
C PRO A 332 -23.48 15.72 -26.02
N GLY A 333 -24.77 15.84 -25.88
CA GLY A 333 -25.68 14.73 -25.62
C GLY A 333 -26.34 14.64 -24.25
N TYR A 334 -25.94 15.46 -23.25
CA TYR A 334 -26.71 15.64 -22.02
C TYR A 334 -27.73 16.80 -22.10
N TYR A 335 -27.55 17.69 -23.09
CA TYR A 335 -28.41 18.87 -23.26
C TYR A 335 -29.65 18.68 -24.16
N ASN A 336 -29.83 17.49 -24.75
CA ASN A 336 -30.98 17.26 -25.66
C ASN A 336 -32.10 16.50 -24.99
N GLY A 337 -32.81 17.21 -24.10
CA GLY A 337 -33.98 16.64 -23.45
C GLY A 337 -34.87 17.67 -22.76
N SER A 338 -35.12 18.84 -23.39
CA SER A 338 -36.31 19.69 -23.18
C SER A 338 -36.18 21.02 -23.93
N GLY A 339 -36.09 20.96 -25.23
CA GLY A 339 -36.36 22.13 -26.05
C GLY A 339 -37.84 22.15 -26.42
N THR A 340 -38.72 22.61 -25.55
CA THR A 340 -39.99 23.16 -25.97
C THR A 340 -39.76 24.59 -26.38
N THR A 341 -39.60 24.80 -27.66
CA THR A 341 -39.88 26.07 -28.33
C THR A 341 -41.31 26.46 -28.01
N SER A 342 -41.50 27.54 -27.27
CA SER A 342 -42.71 28.32 -27.35
C SER A 342 -42.45 29.50 -28.27
N GLU A 343 -42.84 29.35 -29.51
CA GLU A 343 -43.21 30.46 -30.36
C GLU A 343 -44.55 31.02 -29.90
N ALA A 344 -44.61 32.28 -29.54
CA ALA A 344 -45.69 33.21 -29.78
C ALA A 344 -45.21 34.63 -29.38
#